data_9f9039e9d2cfb2cfa4bb0ec2652fc718
#
_entry.id   9f9039e9d2cfb2cfa4bb0ec2652fc718
#
_cell.length_a   1.000
_cell.length_b   1.000
_cell.length_c   1.000
_cell.angle_alpha   90.00
_cell.angle_beta   90.00
_cell.angle_gamma   90.00
#
_symmetry.space_group_name_H-M   'P 1'
#
loop_
_entity.id
_entity.type
_entity.pdbx_description
1 polymer ?
#
loop_
_entity_poly.entity_id
_entity_poly.type
_entity_poly.pdbx_seq_one_letter_code
_entity_poly.pdbx_strand_id
1 'polypeptide(L)'
;MTENALQLISGDALKAATFKFVNELRTKVAREQGGLLNIFDSWFTRVVTRMMRFDPTRSWEDSVSQEVARSSAESQSLQWDLLRLRLFLDRREQGRLVEFSRREQSAVHYHPRFGTEFGVDVLLTCQGAPSLMRWRGLPLMKNVFDFAMYPMLLAELRPQSIFEVGSGLGASALWFSDSMAACDISGRVHSVDLVKVEMEHPRVTFHQGDCSDPARLFDPELLRTEPHPWLVVEDAHHNVAAVLHHFHGFLAPGDYLVVEDSDVKREALRTFLGAHPGDYLVDTKFTDYFGRNATCAADSIFVRSRSKPD
;
A
#
# COMPACT_ATOMS: atom_id res chain seq x y z
N MET A 1 -4.44 -20.20 -12.68
CA MET A 1 -3.05 -19.68 -12.63
C MET A 1 -2.28 -20.35 -13.71
N THR A 2 -1.85 -19.61 -14.69
CA THR A 2 -1.34 -20.14 -15.94
C THR A 2 0.08 -20.64 -15.78
N GLU A 3 0.31 -21.87 -16.18
CA GLU A 3 1.58 -22.59 -16.26
C GLU A 3 2.71 -21.89 -17.02
N ASN A 4 2.41 -20.79 -17.71
CA ASN A 4 3.34 -20.15 -18.66
C ASN A 4 4.38 -19.17 -18.06
N ALA A 5 4.23 -18.73 -16.81
CA ALA A 5 5.17 -17.74 -16.24
C ALA A 5 6.42 -18.39 -15.62
N LEU A 6 6.38 -19.67 -15.28
CA LEU A 6 7.49 -20.39 -14.64
C LEU A 6 8.43 -21.11 -15.62
N GLN A 7 8.01 -21.31 -16.88
CA GLN A 7 8.79 -22.02 -17.89
C GLN A 7 9.97 -21.23 -18.50
N LEU A 8 10.11 -19.94 -18.21
CA LEU A 8 11.06 -19.05 -18.92
C LEU A 8 12.40 -18.82 -18.22
N ILE A 9 12.63 -19.34 -17.03
CA ILE A 9 13.90 -19.13 -16.35
C ILE A 9 14.55 -20.49 -16.06
N SER A 10 15.73 -20.75 -16.68
CA SER A 10 16.51 -21.94 -16.35
C SER A 10 16.87 -21.94 -14.85
N GLY A 11 16.89 -23.10 -14.21
CA GLY A 11 17.20 -23.23 -12.79
C GLY A 11 18.51 -22.54 -12.37
N ASP A 12 19.49 -22.48 -13.26
CA ASP A 12 20.76 -21.79 -13.03
C ASP A 12 20.65 -20.27 -13.16
N ALA A 13 19.81 -19.75 -14.06
CA ALA A 13 19.53 -18.33 -14.16
C ALA A 13 18.73 -17.84 -12.94
N LEU A 14 17.79 -18.65 -12.44
CA LEU A 14 17.04 -18.34 -11.20
C LEU A 14 17.98 -18.36 -9.98
N LYS A 15 18.87 -19.35 -9.88
CA LYS A 15 19.89 -19.41 -8.81
C LYS A 15 20.83 -18.20 -8.86
N ALA A 16 21.34 -17.84 -10.04
CA ALA A 16 22.23 -16.69 -10.22
C ALA A 16 21.51 -15.37 -9.90
N ALA A 17 20.29 -15.19 -10.37
CA ALA A 17 19.48 -14.01 -10.09
C ALA A 17 19.15 -13.89 -8.60
N THR A 18 18.77 -15.00 -7.96
CA THR A 18 18.47 -15.05 -6.52
C THR A 18 19.73 -14.74 -5.71
N PHE A 19 20.87 -15.32 -6.05
CA PHE A 19 22.15 -15.09 -5.35
C PHE A 19 22.61 -13.64 -5.49
N LYS A 20 22.56 -13.07 -6.70
CA LYS A 20 22.89 -11.66 -6.96
C LYS A 20 22.00 -10.73 -6.15
N PHE A 21 20.69 -10.94 -6.22
CA PHE A 21 19.71 -10.15 -5.52
C PHE A 21 19.90 -10.13 -4.00
N VAL A 22 20.19 -11.27 -3.42
CA VAL A 22 20.41 -11.36 -1.98
C VAL A 22 21.67 -10.66 -1.53
N ASN A 23 22.72 -10.77 -2.31
CA ASN A 23 23.92 -10.00 -2.00
C ASN A 23 23.68 -8.49 -2.10
N GLU A 24 22.87 -8.03 -3.07
CA GLU A 24 22.47 -6.64 -3.18
C GLU A 24 21.61 -6.20 -1.97
N LEU A 25 20.63 -7.04 -1.59
CA LEU A 25 19.76 -6.76 -0.44
C LEU A 25 20.53 -6.80 0.87
N ARG A 26 21.40 -7.80 1.05
CA ARG A 26 22.30 -7.91 2.21
C ARG A 26 23.18 -6.67 2.35
N THR A 27 23.72 -6.19 1.24
CA THR A 27 24.55 -4.98 1.21
C THR A 27 23.72 -3.73 1.55
N LYS A 28 22.49 -3.66 1.07
CA LYS A 28 21.57 -2.55 1.35
C LYS A 28 21.10 -2.55 2.81
N VAL A 29 20.69 -3.70 3.34
CA VAL A 29 20.26 -3.85 4.75
C VAL A 29 21.43 -3.62 5.70
N ALA A 30 22.65 -4.05 5.35
CA ALA A 30 23.85 -3.79 6.15
C ALA A 30 24.20 -2.29 6.24
N ARG A 31 23.89 -1.53 5.21
CA ARG A 31 24.10 -0.07 5.20
C ARG A 31 23.02 0.70 5.98
N GLU A 32 21.80 0.18 5.99
CA GLU A 32 20.64 0.91 6.52
C GLU A 32 20.27 0.50 7.96
N GLN A 33 20.52 -0.75 8.39
CA GLN A 33 20.04 -1.24 9.70
C GLN A 33 20.84 -2.44 10.24
N GLY A 34 21.85 -2.18 11.02
CA GLY A 34 22.77 -3.21 11.54
C GLY A 34 22.24 -4.35 12.44
N GLY A 35 20.94 -4.32 12.84
CA GLY A 35 20.37 -5.33 13.77
C GLY A 35 19.47 -6.40 13.12
N LEU A 36 18.92 -6.15 11.93
CA LEU A 36 18.03 -7.09 11.22
C LEU A 36 18.78 -8.15 10.39
N LEU A 37 20.08 -7.97 10.21
CA LEU A 37 20.94 -8.85 9.40
C LEU A 37 20.93 -10.32 9.87
N ASN A 38 20.95 -10.55 11.19
CA ASN A 38 21.02 -11.91 11.73
C ASN A 38 19.73 -12.71 11.52
N ILE A 39 18.58 -12.06 11.59
CA ILE A 39 17.27 -12.70 11.36
C ILE A 39 17.11 -13.02 9.88
N PHE A 40 17.48 -12.05 9.03
CA PHE A 40 17.43 -12.20 7.58
C PHE A 40 18.41 -13.27 7.07
N ASP A 41 19.65 -13.27 7.54
CA ASP A 41 20.67 -14.27 7.18
C ASP A 41 20.25 -15.69 7.58
N SER A 42 19.66 -15.87 8.74
CA SER A 42 19.18 -17.19 9.20
C SER A 42 18.02 -17.72 8.35
N TRP A 43 17.05 -16.87 8.04
CA TRP A 43 15.92 -17.22 7.18
C TRP A 43 16.38 -17.49 5.75
N PHE A 44 17.19 -16.61 5.22
CA PHE A 44 17.70 -16.68 3.86
C PHE A 44 18.61 -17.88 3.62
N THR A 45 19.55 -18.16 4.53
CA THR A 45 20.41 -19.34 4.42
C THR A 45 19.58 -20.61 4.37
N ARG A 46 18.47 -20.70 5.12
CA ARG A 46 17.56 -21.84 5.05
C ARG A 46 16.87 -21.96 3.68
N VAL A 47 16.36 -20.84 3.13
CA VAL A 47 15.70 -20.84 1.81
C VAL A 47 16.68 -21.24 0.71
N VAL A 48 17.88 -20.63 0.65
CA VAL A 48 18.89 -20.94 -0.36
C VAL A 48 19.41 -22.37 -0.24
N THR A 49 19.69 -22.84 0.98
CA THR A 49 20.15 -24.22 1.20
C THR A 49 19.11 -25.23 0.73
N ARG A 50 17.83 -24.94 0.92
CA ARG A 50 16.73 -25.77 0.41
C ARG A 50 16.63 -25.70 -1.12
N MET A 51 16.70 -24.49 -1.71
CA MET A 51 16.68 -24.31 -3.17
C MET A 51 17.89 -24.99 -3.86
N MET A 52 19.06 -24.99 -3.26
CA MET A 52 20.26 -25.65 -3.80
C MET A 52 20.17 -27.19 -3.78
N ARG A 53 19.21 -27.79 -3.06
CA ARG A 53 18.95 -29.23 -3.08
C ARG A 53 18.10 -29.67 -4.26
N PHE A 54 17.51 -28.73 -5.03
CA PHE A 54 16.74 -29.09 -6.21
C PHE A 54 17.65 -29.52 -7.36
N ASP A 55 17.26 -30.60 -7.99
CA ASP A 55 17.92 -31.15 -9.17
C ASP A 55 17.64 -30.23 -10.39
N PRO A 56 18.66 -29.58 -10.98
CA PRO A 56 18.47 -28.67 -12.09
C PRO A 56 18.01 -29.36 -13.39
N THR A 57 18.03 -30.70 -13.45
CA THR A 57 17.55 -31.47 -14.60
C THR A 57 16.05 -31.74 -14.58
N ARG A 58 15.38 -31.40 -13.47
CA ARG A 58 13.92 -31.58 -13.32
C ARG A 58 13.20 -30.28 -13.44
N SER A 59 11.93 -30.36 -13.83
CA SER A 59 11.06 -29.17 -13.76
C SER A 59 10.95 -28.72 -12.31
N TRP A 60 10.74 -27.41 -12.12
CA TRP A 60 10.53 -26.84 -10.79
C TRP A 60 9.34 -27.47 -10.07
N GLU A 61 8.22 -27.72 -10.83
CA GLU A 61 7.03 -28.36 -10.32
C GLU A 61 7.28 -29.79 -9.83
N ASP A 62 8.05 -30.57 -10.57
CA ASP A 62 8.43 -31.95 -10.19
C ASP A 62 9.30 -31.95 -8.95
N SER A 63 10.23 -31.03 -8.86
CA SER A 63 11.14 -30.87 -7.71
C SER A 63 10.38 -30.47 -6.45
N VAL A 64 9.45 -29.51 -6.57
CA VAL A 64 8.56 -29.07 -5.48
C VAL A 64 7.62 -30.20 -5.08
N SER A 65 7.00 -30.88 -6.04
CA SER A 65 6.05 -31.98 -5.78
C SER A 65 6.70 -33.15 -5.05
N GLN A 66 7.93 -33.50 -5.40
CA GLN A 66 8.68 -34.57 -4.72
C GLN A 66 9.11 -34.17 -3.30
N GLU A 67 9.51 -32.93 -3.08
CA GLU A 67 9.89 -32.46 -1.74
C GLU A 67 8.66 -32.33 -0.85
N VAL A 68 7.53 -31.90 -1.41
CA VAL A 68 6.21 -31.91 -0.73
C VAL A 68 5.78 -33.30 -0.33
N ALA A 69 6.04 -34.32 -1.17
CA ALA A 69 5.69 -35.73 -0.87
C ALA A 69 6.59 -36.34 0.22
N ARG A 70 7.79 -35.80 0.48
CA ARG A 70 8.77 -36.38 1.41
C ARG A 70 8.61 -35.96 2.86
N SER A 71 7.96 -34.83 3.16
CA SER A 71 7.92 -34.30 4.53
C SER A 71 6.66 -33.46 4.79
N SER A 72 5.77 -33.92 5.67
CA SER A 72 4.50 -33.22 5.93
C SER A 72 4.67 -31.91 6.71
N ALA A 73 5.57 -31.81 7.64
CA ALA A 73 5.81 -30.59 8.44
C ALA A 73 6.81 -29.63 7.82
N GLU A 74 7.87 -30.14 7.20
CA GLU A 74 8.83 -29.35 6.44
C GLU A 74 8.22 -28.82 5.13
N SER A 75 7.26 -29.52 4.54
CA SER A 75 6.62 -29.11 3.28
C SER A 75 5.77 -27.86 3.42
N GLN A 76 5.04 -27.70 4.53
CA GLN A 76 4.25 -26.48 4.77
C GLN A 76 5.17 -25.27 4.90
N SER A 77 6.27 -25.37 5.66
CA SER A 77 7.25 -24.29 5.77
C SER A 77 7.86 -23.93 4.42
N LEU A 78 8.19 -24.91 3.59
CA LEU A 78 8.74 -24.69 2.24
C LEU A 78 7.71 -24.02 1.32
N GLN A 79 6.46 -24.42 1.33
CA GLN A 79 5.40 -23.78 0.54
C GLN A 79 5.23 -22.31 0.89
N TRP A 80 5.26 -21.97 2.18
CA TRP A 80 5.21 -20.59 2.64
C TRP A 80 6.43 -19.76 2.20
N ASP A 81 7.62 -20.33 2.26
CA ASP A 81 8.84 -19.66 1.84
C ASP A 81 8.85 -19.42 0.31
N LEU A 82 8.35 -20.37 -0.46
CA LEU A 82 8.21 -20.24 -1.92
C LEU A 82 7.17 -19.21 -2.31
N LEU A 83 6.01 -19.19 -1.63
CA LEU A 83 4.98 -18.18 -1.85
C LEU A 83 5.52 -16.78 -1.57
N ARG A 84 6.21 -16.60 -0.45
CA ARG A 84 6.85 -15.32 -0.09
C ARG A 84 7.89 -14.90 -1.13
N LEU A 85 8.74 -15.82 -1.58
CA LEU A 85 9.73 -15.54 -2.61
C LEU A 85 9.07 -15.13 -3.92
N ARG A 86 8.00 -15.81 -4.33
CA ARG A 86 7.24 -15.47 -5.52
C ARG A 86 6.63 -14.08 -5.42
N LEU A 87 5.90 -13.78 -4.35
CA LEU A 87 5.30 -12.47 -4.10
C LEU A 87 6.36 -11.34 -4.12
N PHE A 88 7.56 -11.66 -3.64
CA PHE A 88 8.67 -10.74 -3.62
C PHE A 88 9.28 -10.50 -5.02
N LEU A 89 9.43 -11.56 -5.83
CA LEU A 89 9.92 -11.46 -7.21
C LEU A 89 8.93 -10.72 -8.11
N ASP A 90 7.64 -11.02 -7.99
CA ASP A 90 6.57 -10.35 -8.73
C ASP A 90 6.56 -8.83 -8.47
N ARG A 91 6.77 -8.42 -7.23
CA ARG A 91 6.89 -6.99 -6.86
C ARG A 91 8.13 -6.32 -7.45
N ARG A 92 9.23 -7.03 -7.50
CA ARG A 92 10.48 -6.51 -8.09
C ARG A 92 10.34 -6.29 -9.59
N GLU A 93 9.70 -7.20 -10.31
CA GLU A 93 9.49 -7.11 -11.77
C GLU A 93 8.53 -5.98 -12.16
N GLN A 94 7.51 -5.74 -11.34
CA GLN A 94 6.54 -4.67 -11.59
C GLN A 94 7.09 -3.27 -11.31
N GLY A 95 8.14 -3.15 -10.49
CA GLY A 95 8.64 -1.87 -9.99
C GLY A 95 7.77 -1.31 -8.86
N ARG A 96 8.31 -0.32 -8.14
CA ARG A 96 7.60 0.30 -7.02
C ARG A 96 6.52 1.28 -7.49
N LEU A 97 6.86 2.13 -8.44
CA LEU A 97 5.99 3.18 -8.93
C LEU A 97 5.44 2.79 -10.30
N VAL A 98 4.14 2.61 -10.39
CA VAL A 98 3.48 2.03 -11.56
C VAL A 98 2.30 2.91 -11.97
N GLU A 99 2.10 3.08 -13.27
CA GLU A 99 0.91 3.76 -13.78
C GLU A 99 -0.36 2.97 -13.44
N PHE A 100 -1.41 3.69 -13.07
CA PHE A 100 -2.71 3.11 -12.73
C PHE A 100 -3.28 2.24 -13.87
N SER A 101 -3.12 2.68 -15.11
CA SER A 101 -3.55 1.94 -16.31
C SER A 101 -2.89 0.56 -16.43
N ARG A 102 -1.61 0.45 -16.08
CA ARG A 102 -0.91 -0.84 -16.02
C ARG A 102 -1.44 -1.75 -14.91
N ARG A 103 -1.80 -1.17 -13.77
CA ARG A 103 -2.44 -1.91 -12.68
C ARG A 103 -3.79 -2.47 -13.10
N GLU A 104 -4.62 -1.68 -13.76
CA GLU A 104 -5.90 -2.15 -14.30
C GLU A 104 -5.74 -3.25 -15.34
N GLN A 105 -4.80 -3.13 -16.28
CA GLN A 105 -4.52 -4.15 -17.28
C GLN A 105 -4.09 -5.47 -16.67
N SER A 106 -3.29 -5.44 -15.62
CA SER A 106 -2.84 -6.64 -14.90
C SER A 106 -3.89 -7.24 -13.98
N ALA A 107 -5.00 -6.55 -13.71
CA ALA A 107 -6.06 -7.00 -12.79
C ALA A 107 -6.90 -8.16 -13.35
N VAL A 108 -6.82 -8.47 -14.65
CA VAL A 108 -7.62 -9.53 -15.31
C VAL A 108 -7.42 -10.94 -14.73
N HIS A 109 -6.33 -11.16 -14.00
CA HIS A 109 -6.00 -12.43 -13.34
C HIS A 109 -6.42 -12.49 -11.87
N TYR A 110 -7.02 -11.42 -11.35
CA TYR A 110 -7.36 -11.26 -9.93
C TYR A 110 -8.88 -11.13 -9.74
N HIS A 111 -9.31 -10.95 -8.50
CA HIS A 111 -10.71 -10.72 -8.21
C HIS A 111 -11.26 -9.51 -8.99
N PRO A 112 -12.37 -9.63 -9.75
CA PRO A 112 -12.80 -8.60 -10.71
C PRO A 112 -13.07 -7.23 -10.10
N ARG A 113 -13.55 -7.20 -8.85
CA ARG A 113 -13.89 -5.96 -8.15
C ARG A 113 -12.67 -5.32 -7.47
N PHE A 114 -11.88 -6.11 -6.78
CA PHE A 114 -10.82 -5.59 -5.90
C PHE A 114 -9.42 -5.65 -6.52
N GLY A 115 -9.26 -6.38 -7.62
CA GLY A 115 -7.94 -6.59 -8.24
C GLY A 115 -6.94 -7.24 -7.29
N THR A 116 -7.41 -8.06 -6.36
CA THR A 116 -6.64 -8.72 -5.30
C THR A 116 -6.57 -10.23 -5.50
N GLU A 117 -5.57 -10.85 -4.91
CA GLU A 117 -5.44 -12.31 -4.82
C GLU A 117 -6.18 -12.92 -3.61
N PHE A 118 -6.72 -12.09 -2.73
CA PHE A 118 -7.48 -12.57 -1.56
C PHE A 118 -8.90 -12.99 -1.93
N GLY A 119 -9.39 -14.02 -1.25
CA GLY A 119 -10.81 -14.38 -1.30
C GLY A 119 -11.68 -13.31 -0.63
N VAL A 120 -12.94 -13.21 -1.06
CA VAL A 120 -13.91 -12.25 -0.50
C VAL A 120 -14.11 -12.44 1.00
N ASP A 121 -14.09 -13.67 1.47
CA ASP A 121 -14.19 -14.05 2.88
C ASP A 121 -13.04 -13.44 3.72
N VAL A 122 -11.81 -13.46 3.19
CA VAL A 122 -10.65 -12.85 3.82
C VAL A 122 -10.83 -11.34 3.89
N LEU A 123 -11.21 -10.70 2.78
CA LEU A 123 -11.41 -9.24 2.73
C LEU A 123 -12.47 -8.77 3.73
N LEU A 124 -13.61 -9.45 3.77
CA LEU A 124 -14.70 -9.13 4.72
C LEU A 124 -14.26 -9.34 6.17
N THR A 125 -13.49 -10.41 6.45
CA THR A 125 -12.96 -10.68 7.78
C THR A 125 -11.94 -9.62 8.21
N CYS A 126 -11.10 -9.16 7.30
CA CYS A 126 -10.07 -8.16 7.57
C CYS A 126 -10.62 -6.76 7.85
N GLN A 127 -11.85 -6.47 7.41
CA GLN A 127 -12.55 -5.23 7.80
C GLN A 127 -12.99 -5.25 9.28
N GLY A 128 -12.99 -6.42 9.90
CA GLY A 128 -13.46 -6.61 11.28
C GLY A 128 -14.94 -6.30 11.43
N ALA A 129 -15.38 -6.12 12.67
CA ALA A 129 -16.70 -5.60 12.99
C ALA A 129 -16.55 -4.09 13.28
N PRO A 130 -17.02 -3.18 12.40
CA PRO A 130 -16.76 -1.73 12.53
C PRO A 130 -17.17 -1.15 13.88
N SER A 131 -18.24 -1.68 14.48
CA SER A 131 -18.70 -1.26 15.79
C SER A 131 -17.79 -1.69 16.95
N LEU A 132 -16.89 -2.65 16.74
CA LEU A 132 -15.97 -3.16 17.76
C LEU A 132 -14.58 -2.54 17.68
N MET A 133 -14.15 -2.09 16.50
CA MET A 133 -12.88 -1.38 16.36
C MET A 133 -13.04 0.05 16.85
N ARG A 134 -12.19 0.42 17.80
CA ARG A 134 -12.28 1.74 18.43
C ARG A 134 -10.91 2.37 18.56
N TRP A 135 -10.85 3.68 18.33
CA TRP A 135 -9.70 4.49 18.66
C TRP A 135 -10.13 5.61 19.61
N ARG A 136 -9.48 5.71 20.77
CA ARG A 136 -9.86 6.64 21.83
C ARG A 136 -11.35 6.58 22.21
N GLY A 137 -11.95 5.40 22.16
CA GLY A 137 -13.37 5.18 22.45
C GLY A 137 -14.33 5.42 21.28
N LEU A 138 -13.88 5.99 20.17
CA LEU A 138 -14.70 6.23 18.97
C LEU A 138 -14.62 5.03 18.00
N PRO A 139 -15.70 4.69 17.29
CA PRO A 139 -15.65 3.70 16.22
C PRO A 139 -14.65 4.12 15.14
N LEU A 140 -13.78 3.18 14.76
CA LEU A 140 -12.78 3.38 13.70
C LEU A 140 -13.00 2.34 12.60
N MET A 141 -13.31 2.83 11.40
CA MET A 141 -13.59 1.98 10.24
C MET A 141 -12.36 1.93 9.34
N LYS A 142 -11.43 1.04 9.68
CA LYS A 142 -10.24 0.74 8.87
C LYS A 142 -10.04 -0.77 8.85
N ASN A 143 -9.54 -1.32 7.75
CA ASN A 143 -9.20 -2.73 7.74
C ASN A 143 -7.86 -2.98 8.45
N VAL A 144 -7.58 -4.24 8.80
CA VAL A 144 -6.38 -4.61 9.54
C VAL A 144 -5.09 -4.26 8.78
N PHE A 145 -5.10 -4.30 7.45
CA PHE A 145 -3.94 -3.97 6.62
C PHE A 145 -3.68 -2.47 6.58
N ASP A 146 -4.74 -1.64 6.65
CA ASP A 146 -4.61 -0.18 6.75
C ASP A 146 -3.91 0.21 8.05
N PHE A 147 -4.23 -0.48 9.17
CA PHE A 147 -3.56 -0.27 10.44
C PHE A 147 -2.05 -0.49 10.40
N ALA A 148 -1.58 -1.36 9.53
CA ALA A 148 -0.15 -1.59 9.36
C ALA A 148 0.45 -0.71 8.25
N MET A 149 -0.29 -0.51 7.15
CA MET A 149 0.18 0.24 5.98
C MET A 149 0.39 1.72 6.29
N TYR A 150 -0.60 2.38 6.89
CA TYR A 150 -0.49 3.82 7.16
C TYR A 150 0.66 4.21 8.08
N PRO A 151 0.92 3.55 9.22
CA PRO A 151 2.11 3.84 10.01
C PRO A 151 3.42 3.71 9.23
N MET A 152 3.52 2.72 8.33
CA MET A 152 4.69 2.56 7.47
C MET A 152 4.80 3.69 6.45
N LEU A 153 3.68 4.10 5.83
CA LEU A 153 3.63 5.24 4.92
C LEU A 153 3.99 6.54 5.65
N LEU A 154 3.44 6.78 6.84
CA LEU A 154 3.75 7.94 7.66
C LEU A 154 5.23 7.99 8.04
N ALA A 155 5.79 6.87 8.49
CA ALA A 155 7.21 6.79 8.87
C ALA A 155 8.16 7.11 7.69
N GLU A 156 7.78 6.74 6.46
CA GLU A 156 8.57 7.02 5.25
C GLU A 156 8.34 8.43 4.71
N LEU A 157 7.09 8.84 4.56
CA LEU A 157 6.73 10.15 4.02
C LEU A 157 7.09 11.28 4.99
N ARG A 158 6.90 11.05 6.29
CA ARG A 158 7.02 12.06 7.36
C ARG A 158 6.20 13.32 7.05
N PRO A 159 4.88 13.20 6.85
CA PRO A 159 4.05 14.31 6.41
C PRO A 159 4.06 15.44 7.44
N GLN A 160 4.13 16.67 6.95
CA GLN A 160 3.93 17.86 7.79
C GLN A 160 2.44 18.16 7.95
N SER A 161 1.64 17.80 6.95
CA SER A 161 0.19 17.98 6.99
C SER A 161 -0.53 16.74 6.41
N ILE A 162 -1.59 16.32 7.10
CA ILE A 162 -2.53 15.33 6.59
C ILE A 162 -3.87 16.05 6.36
N PHE A 163 -4.41 15.89 5.16
CA PHE A 163 -5.77 16.33 4.81
C PHE A 163 -6.66 15.11 4.60
N GLU A 164 -7.64 14.94 5.47
CA GLU A 164 -8.62 13.85 5.40
C GLU A 164 -9.97 14.42 4.99
N VAL A 165 -10.58 13.84 3.97
CA VAL A 165 -11.94 14.14 3.51
C VAL A 165 -12.82 12.94 3.84
N GLY A 166 -13.71 13.10 4.81
CA GLY A 166 -14.50 12.02 5.40
C GLY A 166 -14.06 11.70 6.83
N SER A 167 -14.31 12.60 7.79
CA SER A 167 -13.94 12.39 9.20
C SER A 167 -14.79 11.33 9.91
N GLY A 168 -16.03 11.10 9.44
CA GLY A 168 -17.01 10.36 10.19
C GLY A 168 -17.16 10.91 11.62
N LEU A 169 -16.83 10.09 12.62
CA LEU A 169 -16.83 10.51 14.03
C LEU A 169 -15.48 11.04 14.53
N GLY A 170 -14.50 11.22 13.64
CA GLY A 170 -13.19 11.78 13.96
C GLY A 170 -12.14 10.77 14.45
N ALA A 171 -12.47 9.48 14.50
CA ALA A 171 -11.56 8.46 15.02
C ALA A 171 -10.30 8.30 14.17
N SER A 172 -10.42 8.35 12.84
CA SER A 172 -9.31 8.25 11.88
C SER A 172 -8.36 9.42 11.98
N ALA A 173 -8.86 10.65 12.09
CA ALA A 173 -8.04 11.84 12.30
C ALA A 173 -7.21 11.76 13.58
N LEU A 174 -7.81 11.30 14.67
CA LEU A 174 -7.08 11.06 15.93
C LEU A 174 -6.04 9.96 15.78
N TRP A 175 -6.37 8.88 15.09
CA TRP A 175 -5.45 7.78 14.83
C TRP A 175 -4.27 8.20 13.98
N PHE A 176 -4.47 9.01 12.93
CA PHE A 176 -3.38 9.61 12.16
C PHE A 176 -2.47 10.47 13.04
N SER A 177 -3.05 11.33 13.86
CA SER A 177 -2.29 12.18 14.78
C SER A 177 -1.45 11.37 15.77
N ASP A 178 -2.01 10.30 16.34
CA ASP A 178 -1.31 9.43 17.27
C ASP A 178 -0.24 8.59 16.57
N SER A 179 -0.52 8.11 15.35
CA SER A 179 0.45 7.38 14.52
C SER A 179 1.63 8.26 14.13
N MET A 180 1.40 9.52 13.77
CA MET A 180 2.47 10.49 13.54
C MET A 180 3.30 10.69 14.81
N ALA A 181 2.67 10.83 15.98
CA ALA A 181 3.38 10.96 17.24
C ALA A 181 4.25 9.75 17.56
N ALA A 182 3.75 8.55 17.30
CA ALA A 182 4.52 7.32 17.50
C ALA A 182 5.74 7.21 16.56
N CYS A 183 5.74 7.95 15.46
CA CYS A 183 6.85 8.05 14.50
C CYS A 183 7.70 9.31 14.68
N ASP A 184 7.58 10.05 15.80
CA ASP A 184 8.26 11.33 16.05
C ASP A 184 8.05 12.35 14.90
N ILE A 185 6.80 12.46 14.41
CA ILE A 185 6.39 13.41 13.39
C ILE A 185 5.53 14.48 14.05
N SER A 186 5.93 15.75 13.92
CA SER A 186 5.25 16.89 14.54
C SER A 186 4.11 17.49 13.70
N GLY A 187 3.78 16.89 12.56
CA GLY A 187 2.77 17.38 11.61
C GLY A 187 1.35 17.50 12.20
N ARG A 188 0.46 18.11 11.42
CA ARG A 188 -0.94 18.37 11.77
C ARG A 188 -1.90 17.55 10.92
N VAL A 189 -3.10 17.34 11.42
CA VAL A 189 -4.22 16.71 10.69
C VAL A 189 -5.34 17.72 10.53
N HIS A 190 -5.78 17.93 9.32
CA HIS A 190 -6.98 18.67 8.95
C HIS A 190 -7.99 17.67 8.42
N SER A 191 -9.10 17.50 9.10
CA SER A 191 -10.12 16.51 8.73
C SER A 191 -11.45 17.20 8.52
N VAL A 192 -12.15 16.91 7.42
CA VAL A 192 -13.40 17.55 7.04
C VAL A 192 -14.51 16.52 6.83
N ASP A 193 -15.72 16.88 7.26
CA ASP A 193 -16.92 16.09 7.01
C ASP A 193 -18.13 17.03 6.82
N LEU A 194 -19.21 16.49 6.25
CA LEU A 194 -20.49 17.19 6.13
C LEU A 194 -21.05 17.56 7.51
N VAL A 195 -20.85 16.69 8.48
CA VAL A 195 -21.21 16.91 9.89
C VAL A 195 -19.96 17.24 10.67
N LYS A 196 -19.93 18.42 11.28
CA LYS A 196 -18.78 18.85 12.07
C LYS A 196 -18.57 17.94 13.28
N VAL A 197 -17.33 17.51 13.46
CA VAL A 197 -16.91 16.81 14.67
C VAL A 197 -16.61 17.83 15.76
N GLU A 198 -17.41 17.80 16.83
CA GLU A 198 -17.25 18.69 17.99
C GLU A 198 -16.25 18.10 18.98
N MET A 199 -14.99 18.18 18.62
CA MET A 199 -13.87 17.67 19.43
C MET A 199 -12.66 18.60 19.31
N GLU A 200 -11.98 18.84 20.42
CA GLU A 200 -10.72 19.57 20.44
C GLU A 200 -9.54 18.63 20.58
N HIS A 201 -8.52 18.85 19.76
CA HIS A 201 -7.26 18.13 19.83
C HIS A 201 -6.09 19.04 19.39
N PRO A 202 -4.94 19.01 20.08
CA PRO A 202 -3.86 19.99 19.84
C PRO A 202 -3.23 19.92 18.43
N ARG A 203 -3.37 18.77 17.76
CA ARG A 203 -2.79 18.55 16.41
C ARG A 203 -3.83 18.13 15.36
N VAL A 204 -5.12 18.12 15.70
CA VAL A 204 -6.19 17.82 14.75
C VAL A 204 -7.15 18.99 14.72
N THR A 205 -7.42 19.49 13.53
CA THR A 205 -8.46 20.50 13.28
C THR A 205 -9.58 19.87 12.49
N PHE A 206 -10.78 19.87 13.07
CA PHE A 206 -11.99 19.39 12.40
C PHE A 206 -12.70 20.55 11.70
N HIS A 207 -12.95 20.35 10.41
CA HIS A 207 -13.65 21.30 9.54
C HIS A 207 -15.03 20.77 9.20
N GLN A 208 -15.93 21.65 8.81
CA GLN A 208 -17.21 21.29 8.20
C GLN A 208 -17.17 21.69 6.73
N GLY A 209 -17.54 20.76 5.84
CA GLY A 209 -17.56 21.02 4.40
C GLY A 209 -18.36 19.98 3.65
N ASP A 210 -18.81 20.34 2.45
CA ASP A 210 -19.57 19.48 1.55
C ASP A 210 -18.74 19.21 0.28
N CYS A 211 -18.52 17.96 -0.04
CA CYS A 211 -17.80 17.54 -1.26
C CYS A 211 -18.51 17.97 -2.56
N SER A 212 -19.78 18.44 -2.48
CA SER A 212 -20.45 19.08 -3.62
C SER A 212 -19.78 20.41 -4.03
N ASP A 213 -19.05 21.06 -3.11
CA ASP A 213 -18.24 22.25 -3.36
C ASP A 213 -16.81 22.05 -2.80
N PRO A 214 -15.94 21.32 -3.52
CA PRO A 214 -14.59 21.00 -3.04
C PRO A 214 -13.74 22.21 -2.69
N ALA A 215 -14.00 23.36 -3.31
CA ALA A 215 -13.25 24.60 -3.04
C ALA A 215 -13.51 25.17 -1.62
N ARG A 216 -14.55 24.69 -0.95
CA ARG A 216 -14.91 25.10 0.41
C ARG A 216 -14.68 24.02 1.47
N LEU A 217 -14.09 22.90 1.12
CA LEU A 217 -13.74 21.85 2.10
C LEU A 217 -12.75 22.38 3.13
N PHE A 218 -11.76 23.13 2.66
CA PHE A 218 -10.76 23.78 3.48
C PHE A 218 -10.58 25.24 3.04
N ASP A 219 -10.14 26.08 3.96
CA ASP A 219 -9.76 27.46 3.61
C ASP A 219 -8.63 27.43 2.55
N PRO A 220 -8.78 28.11 1.41
CA PRO A 220 -7.73 28.18 0.39
C PRO A 220 -6.38 28.73 0.90
N GLU A 221 -6.41 29.62 1.90
CA GLU A 221 -5.18 30.10 2.51
C GLU A 221 -4.51 29.03 3.35
N LEU A 222 -5.26 28.23 4.07
CA LEU A 222 -4.75 27.04 4.77
C LEU A 222 -4.03 26.12 3.78
N LEU A 223 -4.67 25.79 2.65
CA LEU A 223 -4.07 24.90 1.63
C LEU A 223 -2.80 25.49 0.98
N ARG A 224 -2.64 26.85 0.94
CA ARG A 224 -1.43 27.47 0.40
C ARG A 224 -0.29 27.55 1.41
N THR A 225 -0.61 27.55 2.70
CA THR A 225 0.36 27.84 3.77
C THR A 225 0.80 26.59 4.56
N GLU A 226 0.01 25.52 4.51
CA GLU A 226 0.37 24.28 5.20
C GLU A 226 1.64 23.64 4.60
N PRO A 227 2.59 23.23 5.44
CA PRO A 227 3.87 22.72 4.98
C PRO A 227 3.77 21.31 4.39
N HIS A 228 4.56 21.06 3.35
CA HIS A 228 4.76 19.75 2.74
C HIS A 228 5.88 18.95 3.45
N PRO A 229 5.94 17.59 3.27
CA PRO A 229 5.07 16.81 2.39
C PRO A 229 3.67 16.61 2.97
N TRP A 230 2.70 16.43 2.07
CA TRP A 230 1.32 16.15 2.42
C TRP A 230 0.95 14.68 2.24
N LEU A 231 0.03 14.23 3.09
CA LEU A 231 -0.79 13.06 2.85
C LEU A 231 -2.24 13.51 2.72
N VAL A 232 -2.83 13.34 1.55
CA VAL A 232 -4.26 13.56 1.32
C VAL A 232 -4.97 12.22 1.31
N VAL A 233 -6.03 12.07 2.11
CA VAL A 233 -6.85 10.86 2.21
C VAL A 233 -8.29 11.21 1.83
N GLU A 234 -8.81 10.60 0.76
CA GLU A 234 -10.19 10.74 0.31
C GLU A 234 -10.99 9.51 0.75
N ASP A 235 -11.95 9.71 1.66
CA ASP A 235 -12.80 8.67 2.25
C ASP A 235 -14.29 9.10 2.33
N ALA A 236 -14.67 10.17 1.61
CA ALA A 236 -16.03 10.74 1.70
C ALA A 236 -17.06 10.13 0.75
N HIS A 237 -16.64 9.36 -0.25
CA HIS A 237 -17.51 8.66 -1.21
C HIS A 237 -18.44 9.57 -2.05
N HIS A 238 -18.27 10.89 -2.01
CA HIS A 238 -19.12 11.83 -2.75
C HIS A 238 -18.27 12.77 -3.60
N ASN A 239 -18.66 12.96 -4.86
CA ASN A 239 -18.00 13.87 -5.81
C ASN A 239 -16.47 13.69 -5.91
N VAL A 240 -16.02 12.46 -5.79
CA VAL A 240 -14.62 12.08 -5.63
C VAL A 240 -13.71 12.71 -6.68
N ALA A 241 -14.07 12.63 -7.97
CA ALA A 241 -13.24 13.20 -9.04
C ALA A 241 -13.01 14.72 -8.85
N ALA A 242 -14.03 15.48 -8.47
CA ALA A 242 -13.89 16.92 -8.25
C ALA A 242 -13.06 17.23 -7.01
N VAL A 243 -13.17 16.42 -5.93
CA VAL A 243 -12.31 16.54 -4.75
C VAL A 243 -10.84 16.31 -5.13
N LEU A 244 -10.56 15.26 -5.91
CA LEU A 244 -9.21 14.97 -6.36
C LEU A 244 -8.65 16.08 -7.27
N HIS A 245 -9.46 16.61 -8.20
CA HIS A 245 -9.06 17.75 -9.04
C HIS A 245 -8.78 19.01 -8.21
N HIS A 246 -9.53 19.25 -7.16
CA HIS A 246 -9.27 20.37 -6.26
C HIS A 246 -7.91 20.25 -5.57
N PHE A 247 -7.63 19.10 -4.95
CA PHE A 247 -6.35 18.87 -4.30
C PHE A 247 -5.16 18.83 -5.27
N HIS A 248 -5.39 18.42 -6.53
CA HIS A 248 -4.34 18.44 -7.54
C HIS A 248 -3.68 19.81 -7.69
N GLY A 249 -4.43 20.89 -7.54
CA GLY A 249 -3.93 22.27 -7.62
C GLY A 249 -2.95 22.66 -6.50
N PHE A 250 -2.92 21.91 -5.41
CA PHE A 250 -2.12 22.21 -4.22
C PHE A 250 -1.02 21.17 -3.95
N LEU A 251 -1.21 19.94 -4.37
CA LEU A 251 -0.23 18.87 -4.16
C LEU A 251 1.11 19.18 -4.82
N ALA A 252 2.20 18.96 -4.12
CA ALA A 252 3.57 19.08 -4.61
C ALA A 252 4.17 17.73 -5.02
N PRO A 253 5.19 17.69 -5.87
CA PRO A 253 5.91 16.44 -6.17
C PRO A 253 6.46 15.78 -4.90
N GLY A 254 6.12 14.51 -4.72
CA GLY A 254 6.46 13.73 -3.53
C GLY A 254 5.36 13.64 -2.48
N ASP A 255 4.31 14.45 -2.58
CA ASP A 255 3.09 14.28 -1.77
C ASP A 255 2.36 12.99 -2.12
N TYR A 256 1.59 12.48 -1.17
CA TYR A 256 0.77 11.30 -1.37
C TYR A 256 -0.72 11.64 -1.40
N LEU A 257 -1.42 10.93 -2.27
CA LEU A 257 -2.87 10.95 -2.40
C LEU A 257 -3.38 9.51 -2.25
N VAL A 258 -4.16 9.24 -1.23
CA VAL A 258 -4.78 7.94 -0.97
C VAL A 258 -6.28 8.07 -1.16
N VAL A 259 -6.86 7.16 -1.94
CA VAL A 259 -8.32 7.09 -2.13
C VAL A 259 -8.79 5.77 -1.55
N GLU A 260 -9.48 5.84 -0.42
CA GLU A 260 -10.02 4.66 0.25
C GLU A 260 -11.30 4.14 -0.43
N ASP A 261 -11.61 2.87 -0.21
CA ASP A 261 -12.71 2.15 -0.86
C ASP A 261 -12.74 2.35 -2.38
N SER A 262 -11.56 2.34 -2.96
CA SER A 262 -11.33 2.69 -4.37
C SER A 262 -11.97 1.72 -5.36
N ASP A 263 -12.38 0.53 -4.91
CA ASP A 263 -13.12 -0.44 -5.72
C ASP A 263 -14.46 0.12 -6.23
N VAL A 264 -15.14 0.95 -5.43
CA VAL A 264 -16.38 1.63 -5.82
C VAL A 264 -16.15 3.01 -6.46
N LYS A 265 -14.90 3.52 -6.42
CA LYS A 265 -14.50 4.84 -6.93
C LYS A 265 -13.71 4.77 -8.24
N ARG A 266 -13.61 3.60 -8.88
CA ARG A 266 -12.78 3.37 -10.09
C ARG A 266 -13.05 4.35 -11.22
N GLU A 267 -14.31 4.70 -11.48
CA GLU A 267 -14.66 5.64 -12.55
C GLU A 267 -14.17 7.06 -12.25
N ALA A 268 -14.28 7.50 -11.01
CA ALA A 268 -13.76 8.79 -10.57
C ALA A 268 -12.22 8.83 -10.69
N LEU A 269 -11.54 7.75 -10.34
CA LEU A 269 -10.09 7.62 -10.51
C LEU A 269 -9.67 7.67 -11.97
N ARG A 270 -10.37 6.94 -12.87
CA ARG A 270 -10.08 7.00 -14.32
C ARG A 270 -10.26 8.41 -14.86
N THR A 271 -11.33 9.09 -14.48
CA THR A 271 -11.61 10.47 -14.88
C THR A 271 -10.49 11.41 -14.43
N PHE A 272 -10.12 11.34 -13.15
CA PHE A 272 -9.08 12.18 -12.58
C PHE A 272 -7.70 11.90 -13.20
N LEU A 273 -7.26 10.65 -13.22
CA LEU A 273 -5.94 10.28 -13.75
C LEU A 273 -5.83 10.45 -15.26
N GLY A 274 -6.93 10.27 -15.98
CA GLY A 274 -7.01 10.56 -17.42
C GLY A 274 -6.83 12.04 -17.76
N ALA A 275 -7.24 12.94 -16.87
CA ALA A 275 -7.00 14.38 -16.99
C ALA A 275 -5.56 14.79 -16.58
N HIS A 276 -4.85 13.95 -15.83
CA HIS A 276 -3.50 14.22 -15.30
C HIS A 276 -2.52 13.08 -15.62
N PRO A 277 -2.29 12.76 -16.90
CA PRO A 277 -1.48 11.63 -17.30
C PRO A 277 -0.02 11.79 -16.85
N GLY A 278 0.49 10.80 -16.15
CA GLY A 278 1.87 10.78 -15.65
C GLY A 278 2.12 11.58 -14.37
N ASP A 279 1.13 12.33 -13.86
CA ASP A 279 1.31 13.13 -12.63
C ASP A 279 1.23 12.29 -11.35
N TYR A 280 0.63 11.11 -11.43
CA TYR A 280 0.44 10.21 -10.30
C TYR A 280 0.84 8.78 -10.62
N LEU A 281 1.59 8.17 -9.73
CA LEU A 281 2.01 6.78 -9.83
C LEU A 281 1.53 6.01 -8.60
N VAL A 282 1.00 4.82 -8.82
CA VAL A 282 0.64 3.90 -7.73
C VAL A 282 1.92 3.42 -7.06
N ASP A 283 2.00 3.58 -5.75
CA ASP A 283 3.10 3.04 -4.96
C ASP A 283 2.78 1.61 -4.51
N THR A 284 3.29 0.63 -5.25
CA THR A 284 3.07 -0.79 -4.98
C THR A 284 3.70 -1.27 -3.66
N LYS A 285 4.63 -0.50 -3.11
CA LYS A 285 5.18 -0.79 -1.79
C LYS A 285 4.09 -0.81 -0.72
N PHE A 286 3.11 0.07 -0.84
CA PHE A 286 2.03 0.20 0.14
C PHE A 286 0.76 -0.55 -0.27
N THR A 287 0.36 -0.49 -1.56
CA THR A 287 -0.83 -1.22 -2.02
C THR A 287 -0.66 -2.74 -1.95
N ASP A 288 0.57 -3.25 -2.12
CA ASP A 288 0.85 -4.67 -2.26
C ASP A 288 1.74 -5.24 -1.14
N TYR A 289 1.95 -4.50 -0.05
CA TYR A 289 2.87 -4.94 1.01
C TYR A 289 2.47 -6.29 1.62
N PHE A 290 1.18 -6.49 1.83
CA PHE A 290 0.62 -7.74 2.39
C PHE A 290 0.06 -8.70 1.34
N GLY A 291 0.25 -8.43 0.08
CA GLY A 291 -0.37 -9.04 -1.08
C GLY A 291 -1.07 -7.97 -1.89
N ARG A 292 -1.35 -8.27 -3.17
CA ARG A 292 -1.93 -7.28 -4.08
C ARG A 292 -3.25 -6.74 -3.54
N ASN A 293 -3.32 -5.42 -3.40
CA ASN A 293 -4.53 -4.71 -2.99
C ASN A 293 -5.15 -5.27 -1.70
N ALA A 294 -4.33 -5.47 -0.67
CA ALA A 294 -4.80 -5.92 0.64
C ALA A 294 -5.52 -4.82 1.43
N THR A 295 -5.19 -3.56 1.17
CA THR A 295 -5.79 -2.37 1.81
C THR A 295 -7.09 -1.98 1.12
N CYS A 296 -7.90 -1.14 1.76
CA CYS A 296 -9.11 -0.59 1.11
C CYS A 296 -8.77 0.40 -0.02
N ALA A 297 -7.54 0.91 -0.08
CA ALA A 297 -7.03 1.75 -1.15
C ALA A 297 -6.43 0.90 -2.30
N ALA A 298 -7.27 0.06 -2.94
CA ALA A 298 -6.85 -0.84 -3.99
C ALA A 298 -6.37 -0.08 -5.25
N ASP A 299 -5.07 -0.22 -5.61
CA ASP A 299 -4.39 0.51 -6.67
C ASP A 299 -4.48 2.04 -6.56
N SER A 300 -4.72 2.58 -5.36
CA SER A 300 -5.04 4.01 -5.16
C SER A 300 -4.25 4.68 -4.03
N ILE A 301 -3.06 4.18 -3.74
CA ILE A 301 -2.05 4.88 -2.96
C ILE A 301 -1.09 5.50 -3.97
N PHE A 302 -1.27 6.80 -4.22
CA PHE A 302 -0.51 7.51 -5.25
C PHE A 302 0.56 8.40 -4.63
N VAL A 303 1.73 8.43 -5.28
CA VAL A 303 2.68 9.52 -5.10
C VAL A 303 2.55 10.49 -6.28
N ARG A 304 2.54 11.80 -6.00
CA ARG A 304 2.65 12.81 -7.05
C ARG A 304 4.06 12.76 -7.65
N SER A 305 4.15 12.53 -8.94
CA SER A 305 5.39 12.43 -9.68
C SER A 305 6.14 13.75 -9.67
N ARG A 306 7.46 13.70 -9.58
CA ARG A 306 8.32 14.84 -9.92
C ARG A 306 8.23 14.94 -11.45
N SER A 307 7.67 16.04 -11.95
CA SER A 307 7.46 16.40 -13.37
C SER A 307 8.10 15.45 -14.39
N LYS A 308 7.36 15.18 -15.49
CA LYS A 308 7.84 14.37 -16.64
C LYS A 308 9.34 14.52 -16.83
N PRO A 309 10.11 13.42 -16.92
CA PRO A 309 11.35 13.51 -17.69
C PRO A 309 10.97 13.95 -19.11
N ASP A 310 11.55 15.05 -19.56
CA ASP A 310 11.48 15.54 -20.95
C ASP A 310 11.87 14.45 -21.94
#